data_a7c9d4abb5f7bdc6734e4ef814e56cc9
#
_entry.id   a7c9d4abb5f7bdc6734e4ef814e56cc9
#
_cell.length_a   1.000
_cell.length_b   1.000
_cell.length_c   1.000
_cell.angle_alpha   90.00
_cell.angle_beta   90.00
_cell.angle_gamma   90.00
#
_symmetry.space_group_name_H-M   'P 1'
#
loop_
_entity.id
_entity.type
_entity.pdbx_description
1 polymer ?
#
loop_
_entity_poly.entity_id
_entity_poly.type
_entity_poly.pdbx_seq_one_letter_code
_entity_poly.pdbx_strand_id
1 'polypeptide(L)' 'MDLAPLELAVNRLREAEAALDAARADVETEAVAAVREGAPVEAVCDACGLTPHDLLRLEKTAGELPH' A
#
# COMPACT_ATOMS: atom_id res chain seq x y z
N MET A 1 -34.61 9.44 17.60
CA MET A 1 -33.96 8.42 16.75
C MET A 1 -32.57 8.15 17.28
N ASP A 2 -32.22 6.89 17.44
CA ASP A 2 -30.92 6.51 17.96
C ASP A 2 -29.94 6.23 16.82
N LEU A 3 -28.88 7.01 16.75
CA LEU A 3 -27.85 6.89 15.71
C LEU A 3 -26.64 6.09 16.16
N ALA A 4 -26.63 5.55 17.37
CA ALA A 4 -25.49 4.81 17.91
C ALA A 4 -25.07 3.62 17.02
N PRO A 5 -26.01 2.80 16.48
CA PRO A 5 -25.60 1.74 15.55
C PRO A 5 -24.93 2.25 14.29
N LEU A 6 -25.39 3.37 13.75
CA LEU A 6 -24.79 3.98 12.57
C LEU A 6 -23.40 4.52 12.90
N GLU A 7 -23.25 5.22 14.02
CA GLU A 7 -21.96 5.75 14.45
C GLU A 7 -20.94 4.63 14.65
N LEU A 8 -21.36 3.52 15.24
CA LEU A 8 -20.49 2.36 15.43
C LEU A 8 -20.06 1.77 14.07
N ALA A 9 -20.99 1.65 13.13
CA ALA A 9 -20.67 1.14 11.80
C ALA A 9 -19.70 2.07 11.06
N VAL A 10 -19.87 3.38 11.17
CA VAL A 10 -18.96 4.37 10.57
C VAL A 10 -17.57 4.24 11.18
N ASN A 11 -17.46 4.08 12.50
CA ASN A 11 -16.17 3.91 13.16
C ASN A 11 -15.46 2.64 12.68
N ARG A 12 -16.20 1.53 12.53
CA ARG A 12 -15.64 0.29 11.98
C ARG A 12 -15.14 0.45 10.56
N LEU A 13 -15.88 1.20 9.75
CA LEU A 13 -15.47 1.48 8.37
C LEU A 13 -14.17 2.27 8.36
N ARG A 14 -14.06 3.31 9.17
CA ARG A 14 -12.85 4.14 9.24
C ARG A 14 -11.65 3.33 9.70
N GLU A 15 -11.83 2.45 10.67
CA GLU A 15 -10.76 1.57 11.14
C GLU A 15 -10.32 0.61 10.04
N ALA A 16 -11.27 0.04 9.30
CA ALA A 16 -10.97 -0.86 8.19
C ALA A 16 -10.24 -0.14 7.06
N GLU A 17 -10.64 1.09 6.74
CA GLU A 17 -9.97 1.90 5.74
C GLU A 17 -8.54 2.24 6.14
N ALA A 18 -8.32 2.60 7.41
CA ALA A 18 -6.98 2.86 7.92
C ALA A 18 -6.10 1.60 7.86
N ALA A 19 -6.65 0.44 8.22
CA ALA A 19 -5.94 -0.83 8.14
C ALA A 19 -5.59 -1.19 6.70
N LEU A 20 -6.52 -0.92 5.76
CA LEU A 20 -6.28 -1.16 4.33
C LEU A 20 -5.17 -0.25 3.81
N ASP A 21 -5.20 1.02 4.17
CA ASP A 21 -4.16 1.97 3.75
C ASP A 21 -2.78 1.56 4.27
N ALA A 22 -2.70 1.13 5.53
CA ALA A 22 -1.47 0.63 6.12
C ALA A 22 -0.96 -0.62 5.39
N ALA A 23 -1.86 -1.55 5.07
CA ALA A 23 -1.50 -2.76 4.34
C ALA A 23 -0.99 -2.44 2.92
N ARG A 24 -1.62 -1.48 2.25
CA ARG A 24 -1.15 -1.02 0.94
C ARG A 24 0.24 -0.42 1.01
N ALA A 25 0.50 0.39 2.03
CA ALA A 25 1.83 0.98 2.24
C ALA A 25 2.88 -0.10 2.47
N ASP A 26 2.54 -1.15 3.22
CA ASP A 26 3.43 -2.28 3.45
C ASP A 26 3.76 -3.02 2.14
N VAL A 27 2.74 -3.24 1.29
CA VAL A 27 2.94 -3.88 -0.01
C VAL A 27 3.89 -3.05 -0.87
N GLU A 28 3.68 -1.74 -0.92
CA GLU A 28 4.52 -0.84 -1.70
C GLU A 28 5.97 -0.84 -1.20
N THR A 29 6.17 -0.80 0.10
CA THR A 29 7.49 -0.84 0.72
C THR A 29 8.21 -2.14 0.40
N GLU A 30 7.54 -3.27 0.55
CA GLU A 30 8.13 -4.58 0.29
C GLU A 30 8.39 -4.80 -1.20
N ALA A 31 7.52 -4.27 -2.07
CA ALA A 31 7.73 -4.36 -3.51
C ALA A 31 8.99 -3.61 -3.94
N VAL A 32 9.18 -2.39 -3.43
CA VAL A 32 10.38 -1.60 -3.71
C VAL A 32 11.63 -2.30 -3.18
N ALA A 33 11.57 -2.83 -1.97
CA ALA A 33 12.69 -3.56 -1.37
C ALA A 33 13.08 -4.78 -2.20
N ALA A 34 12.10 -5.53 -2.68
CA ALA A 34 12.34 -6.70 -3.52
C ALA A 34 13.07 -6.34 -4.83
N VAL A 35 12.63 -5.27 -5.49
CA VAL A 35 13.28 -4.80 -6.73
C VAL A 35 14.73 -4.38 -6.45
N ARG A 36 14.96 -3.67 -5.36
CA ARG A 36 16.30 -3.23 -4.98
C ARG A 36 17.23 -4.40 -4.65
N GLU A 37 16.67 -5.50 -4.17
CA GLU A 37 17.44 -6.73 -3.90
C GLU A 37 17.68 -7.57 -5.16
N GLY A 38 17.15 -7.14 -6.30
CA GLY A 38 17.40 -7.79 -7.58
C GLY A 38 16.27 -8.69 -8.08
N ALA A 39 15.10 -8.67 -7.44
CA ALA A 39 13.97 -9.44 -7.95
C ALA A 39 13.51 -8.87 -9.31
N PRO A 40 13.12 -9.74 -10.26
CA PRO A 40 12.61 -9.27 -11.54
C PRO A 40 11.35 -8.43 -11.36
N VAL A 41 11.28 -7.27 -12.02
CA VAL A 41 10.14 -6.36 -11.91
C VAL A 41 8.82 -7.06 -12.24
N GLU A 42 8.82 -7.90 -13.29
CA GLU A 42 7.60 -8.63 -13.68
C GLU A 42 7.10 -9.56 -12.58
N ALA A 43 8.01 -10.26 -11.89
CA ALA A 43 7.63 -11.16 -10.81
C ALA A 43 7.05 -10.39 -9.62
N VAL A 44 7.63 -9.23 -9.30
CA VAL A 44 7.14 -8.38 -8.20
C VAL A 44 5.75 -7.83 -8.57
N CYS A 45 5.58 -7.34 -9.79
CA CYS A 45 4.29 -6.83 -10.26
C CYS A 45 3.20 -7.89 -10.23
N ASP A 46 3.51 -9.12 -10.66
CA ASP A 46 2.56 -10.23 -10.61
C ASP A 46 2.15 -10.56 -9.18
N ALA A 47 3.09 -10.49 -8.25
CA ALA A 47 2.82 -10.81 -6.86
C ALA A 47 1.98 -9.74 -6.15
N CYS A 48 2.21 -8.47 -6.44
CA CYS A 48 1.56 -7.37 -5.71
C CYS A 48 0.44 -6.66 -6.47
N GLY A 49 0.26 -6.96 -7.76
CA GLY A 49 -0.80 -6.34 -8.56
C GLY A 49 -0.49 -4.93 -9.05
N LEU A 50 0.72 -4.43 -8.83
CA LEU A 50 1.15 -3.14 -9.35
C LEU A 50 1.58 -3.26 -10.80
N THR A 51 1.49 -2.16 -11.56
CA THR A 51 2.06 -2.12 -12.91
C THR A 51 3.56 -1.83 -12.82
N PRO A 52 4.35 -2.22 -13.83
CA PRO A 52 5.76 -1.88 -13.86
C PRO A 52 6.02 -0.37 -13.77
N HIS A 53 5.16 0.43 -14.39
CA HIS A 53 5.25 1.88 -14.33
C HIS A 53 5.07 2.41 -12.90
N ASP A 54 4.06 1.92 -12.19
CA ASP A 54 3.78 2.31 -10.81
C ASP A 54 4.92 1.90 -9.89
N LEU A 55 5.44 0.70 -10.07
CA LEU A 55 6.56 0.20 -9.27
C LEU A 55 7.81 1.03 -9.45
N LEU A 56 8.14 1.40 -10.68
CA LEU A 56 9.29 2.25 -10.96
C LEU A 56 9.12 3.64 -10.36
N ARG A 57 7.92 4.18 -10.39
CA ARG A 57 7.60 5.47 -9.78
C ARG A 57 7.79 5.41 -8.26
N LEU A 58 7.31 4.35 -7.61
CA LEU A 58 7.46 4.16 -6.16
C LEU A 58 8.93 4.04 -5.78
N GLU A 59 9.71 3.31 -6.53
CA GLU A 59 11.13 3.16 -6.29
C GLU A 59 11.85 4.50 -6.36
N LYS A 60 11.54 5.30 -7.36
CA LYS A 60 12.11 6.62 -7.54
C LYS A 60 11.71 7.54 -6.39
N THR A 61 10.44 7.56 -6.02
CA THR A 61 9.93 8.39 -4.92
C THR A 61 10.57 8.02 -3.59
N ALA A 62 10.70 6.71 -3.33
CA ALA A 62 11.34 6.23 -2.10
C ALA A 62 12.80 6.67 -2.02
N GLY A 63 13.50 6.72 -3.17
CA GLY A 63 14.89 7.19 -3.22
C GLY A 63 15.03 8.69 -3.04
N GLU A 64 13.98 9.47 -3.26
CA GLU A 64 13.98 10.92 -3.17
C GLU A 64 13.50 11.45 -1.82
N LEU A 65 12.90 10.60 -0.99
CA LEU A 65 12.38 11.03 0.30
C LEU A 65 13.51 11.50 1.21
N PRO A 66 13.35 12.65 1.87
CA PRO A 66 14.32 13.09 2.86
C PRO A 66 14.29 12.19 4.08
N HIS A 67 15.43 11.98 4.66
CA HIS A 67 15.58 11.15 5.86
C HIS A 67 15.49 11.96 7.13
#